data_4763428f4d371044712f4575f611f768
#
_entry.id   4763428f4d371044712f4575f611f768
#
_cell.length_a   1.000
_cell.length_b   1.000
_cell.length_c   1.000
_cell.angle_alpha   90.00
_cell.angle_beta   90.00
_cell.angle_gamma   90.00
#
_symmetry.space_group_name_H-M   'P 1'
#
loop_
_entity.id
_entity.type
_entity.pdbx_description
1 polymer ?
#
loop_
_entity_poly.entity_id
_entity_poly.type
_entity_poly.pdbx_seq_one_letter_code
_entity_poly.pdbx_strand_id
1 'polypeptide(L)'
;MLKDDYPECEIEVVDSLGATGGMGILAESACLNREKGMSLSDNAKWLREHANNINFWFKVEDLMYLCRGGRVSATTAVVGTALKIKPILTIDSTGKLQTIDKKRGDKQAMLGLIERFEETYDPDMGNTVYVYCADCRDVAETLKSKLLEKHPDLDIKITMLSPIIGAHTGPDMLSLIYYGSKRKY
;
A
#
# COMPACT_ATOMS: atom_id res chain seq x y z
N MET A 1 28.35 -2.88 -8.01
CA MET A 1 27.76 -3.72 -9.09
C MET A 1 27.29 -2.84 -10.24
N LEU A 2 26.02 -2.42 -10.37
CA LEU A 2 25.62 -1.66 -11.58
C LEU A 2 26.42 -0.38 -11.84
N LYS A 3 26.76 0.40 -10.80
CA LYS A 3 27.58 1.62 -10.95
C LYS A 3 29.01 1.30 -11.42
N ASP A 4 29.55 0.15 -11.07
CA ASP A 4 30.88 -0.29 -11.45
C ASP A 4 30.88 -0.87 -12.88
N ASP A 5 29.76 -1.49 -13.28
CA ASP A 5 29.58 -2.08 -14.61
C ASP A 5 29.26 -1.01 -15.68
N TYR A 6 28.71 0.14 -15.26
CA TYR A 6 28.29 1.26 -16.12
C TYR A 6 28.80 2.61 -15.57
N PRO A 7 30.14 2.83 -15.56
CA PRO A 7 30.74 4.04 -14.96
C PRO A 7 30.39 5.34 -15.69
N GLU A 8 29.97 5.25 -16.97
CA GLU A 8 29.53 6.37 -17.79
C GLU A 8 28.09 6.80 -17.53
N CYS A 9 27.32 6.00 -16.75
CA CYS A 9 25.93 6.27 -16.44
C CYS A 9 25.77 6.82 -15.01
N GLU A 10 24.99 7.88 -14.87
CA GLU A 10 24.51 8.28 -13.56
C GLU A 10 23.36 7.37 -13.13
N ILE A 11 23.55 6.64 -12.03
CA ILE A 11 22.57 5.71 -11.50
C ILE A 11 22.22 6.08 -10.07
N GLU A 12 20.94 6.34 -9.80
CA GLU A 12 20.39 6.55 -8.47
C GLU A 12 19.50 5.36 -8.06
N VAL A 13 19.68 4.86 -6.84
CA VAL A 13 18.85 3.79 -6.25
C VAL A 13 17.97 4.39 -5.18
N VAL A 14 16.66 4.16 -5.31
CA VAL A 14 15.66 4.63 -4.35
C VAL A 14 14.93 3.42 -3.77
N ASP A 15 14.99 3.26 -2.45
CA ASP A 15 14.14 2.30 -1.75
C ASP A 15 12.74 2.89 -1.61
N SER A 16 11.75 2.19 -2.14
CA SER A 16 10.34 2.60 -2.06
C SER A 16 9.74 2.44 -0.67
N LEU A 17 10.42 1.73 0.24
CA LEU A 17 9.89 1.36 1.56
C LEU A 17 8.47 0.75 1.48
N GLY A 18 8.18 0.08 0.39
CA GLY A 18 6.86 -0.46 0.09
C GLY A 18 6.87 -1.51 -1.02
N ALA A 19 5.70 -1.93 -1.42
CA ALA A 19 5.52 -2.93 -2.47
C ALA A 19 4.33 -2.57 -3.37
N THR A 20 4.13 -3.35 -4.45
CA THR A 20 2.97 -3.27 -5.35
C THR A 20 2.64 -1.84 -5.79
N GLY A 21 1.45 -1.34 -5.57
CA GLY A 21 1.01 0.00 -5.98
C GLY A 21 1.85 1.14 -5.43
N GLY A 22 2.46 0.97 -4.25
CA GLY A 22 3.33 2.00 -3.70
C GLY A 22 4.61 2.21 -4.52
N MET A 23 5.21 1.13 -5.03
CA MET A 23 6.30 1.25 -6.01
C MET A 23 5.82 1.90 -7.31
N GLY A 24 4.60 1.54 -7.76
CA GLY A 24 3.99 2.13 -8.95
C GLY A 24 3.79 3.64 -8.82
N ILE A 25 3.27 4.10 -7.68
CA ILE A 25 3.09 5.53 -7.38
C ILE A 25 4.43 6.28 -7.41
N LEU A 26 5.49 5.72 -6.80
CA LEU A 26 6.82 6.34 -6.86
C LEU A 26 7.39 6.36 -8.28
N ALA A 27 7.23 5.29 -9.05
CA ALA A 27 7.68 5.25 -10.44
C ALA A 27 6.94 6.27 -11.31
N GLU A 28 5.62 6.41 -11.14
CA GLU A 28 4.82 7.44 -11.81
C GLU A 28 5.31 8.85 -11.42
N SER A 29 5.54 9.08 -10.13
CA SER A 29 6.08 10.36 -9.65
C SER A 29 7.45 10.67 -10.23
N ALA A 30 8.33 9.66 -10.35
CA ALA A 30 9.64 9.82 -10.99
C ALA A 30 9.51 10.27 -12.46
N CYS A 31 8.57 9.70 -13.20
CA CYS A 31 8.29 10.08 -14.59
C CYS A 31 7.75 11.51 -14.66
N LEU A 32 6.77 11.86 -13.84
CA LEU A 32 6.18 13.21 -13.82
C LEU A 32 7.20 14.28 -13.43
N ASN A 33 8.07 14.00 -12.45
CA ASN A 33 9.14 14.90 -12.06
C ASN A 33 10.15 15.13 -13.19
N ARG A 34 10.52 14.05 -13.92
CA ARG A 34 11.37 14.14 -15.10
C ARG A 34 10.72 15.00 -16.20
N GLU A 35 9.43 14.82 -16.46
CA GLU A 35 8.70 15.61 -17.45
C GLU A 35 8.66 17.11 -17.10
N LYS A 36 8.69 17.43 -15.80
CA LYS A 36 8.83 18.81 -15.30
C LYS A 36 10.25 19.34 -15.34
N GLY A 37 11.23 18.55 -15.87
CA GLY A 37 12.62 18.96 -16.02
C GLY A 37 13.48 18.76 -14.77
N MET A 38 13.02 17.99 -13.78
CA MET A 38 13.82 17.70 -12.57
C MET A 38 15.05 16.84 -12.94
N SER A 39 16.22 17.19 -12.37
CA SER A 39 17.44 16.40 -12.54
C SER A 39 17.33 15.00 -11.93
N LEU A 40 18.18 14.05 -12.36
CA LEU A 40 18.21 12.71 -11.79
C LEU A 40 18.42 12.73 -10.27
N SER A 41 19.38 13.52 -9.80
CA SER A 41 19.73 13.64 -8.36
C SER A 41 18.59 14.25 -7.55
N ASP A 42 18.00 15.36 -8.05
CA ASP A 42 16.88 16.01 -7.35
C ASP A 42 15.64 15.13 -7.32
N ASN A 43 15.35 14.41 -8.42
CA ASN A 43 14.25 13.46 -8.49
C ASN A 43 14.43 12.31 -7.49
N ALA A 44 15.62 11.71 -7.45
CA ALA A 44 15.92 10.66 -6.49
C ALA A 44 15.82 11.14 -5.03
N LYS A 45 16.27 12.35 -4.75
CA LYS A 45 16.09 13.00 -3.43
C LYS A 45 14.63 13.18 -3.09
N TRP A 46 13.85 13.75 -4.01
CA TRP A 46 12.42 13.96 -3.83
C TRP A 46 11.68 12.65 -3.54
N LEU A 47 11.99 11.58 -4.29
CA LEU A 47 11.37 10.26 -4.09
C LEU A 47 11.68 9.67 -2.72
N ARG A 48 12.93 9.79 -2.22
CA ARG A 48 13.31 9.34 -0.87
C ARG A 48 12.56 10.11 0.21
N GLU A 49 12.38 11.41 0.05
CA GLU A 49 11.67 12.28 0.99
C GLU A 49 10.17 11.97 1.05
N HIS A 50 9.58 11.50 -0.07
CA HIS A 50 8.14 11.25 -0.22
C HIS A 50 7.74 9.78 -0.15
N ALA A 51 8.68 8.84 -0.08
CA ALA A 51 8.37 7.40 0.04
C ALA A 51 7.49 7.11 1.27
N ASN A 52 7.71 7.81 2.38
CA ASN A 52 6.92 7.66 3.61
C ASN A 52 5.56 8.40 3.59
N ASN A 53 5.26 9.13 2.53
CA ASN A 53 3.93 9.71 2.32
C ASN A 53 2.97 8.74 1.61
N ILE A 54 3.46 7.61 1.11
CA ILE A 54 2.60 6.58 0.52
C ILE A 54 2.05 5.70 1.62
N ASN A 55 0.75 5.72 1.82
CA ASN A 55 0.05 4.94 2.83
C ASN A 55 -0.44 3.60 2.25
N PHE A 56 -0.39 2.57 3.07
CA PHE A 56 -0.80 1.21 2.74
C PHE A 56 -1.72 0.71 3.85
N TRP A 57 -2.99 0.56 3.57
CA TRP A 57 -3.94 -0.03 4.50
C TRP A 57 -4.57 -1.25 3.85
N PHE A 58 -4.45 -2.41 4.47
CA PHE A 58 -5.01 -3.62 3.88
C PHE A 58 -5.53 -4.59 4.92
N LYS A 59 -6.54 -5.34 4.53
CA LYS A 59 -7.04 -6.50 5.27
C LYS A 59 -6.62 -7.79 4.56
N VAL A 60 -6.34 -8.83 5.33
CA VAL A 60 -6.20 -10.20 4.83
C VAL A 60 -7.23 -11.11 5.47
N GLU A 61 -7.51 -12.24 4.82
CA GLU A 61 -8.41 -13.24 5.37
C GLU A 61 -7.76 -14.01 6.52
N ASP A 62 -6.49 -14.39 6.33
CA ASP A 62 -5.72 -15.19 7.27
C ASP A 62 -4.25 -14.77 7.26
N LEU A 63 -3.71 -14.47 8.45
CA LEU A 63 -2.28 -14.15 8.64
C LEU A 63 -1.34 -15.33 8.35
N MET A 64 -1.86 -16.56 8.28
CA MET A 64 -1.04 -17.75 7.98
C MET A 64 -0.38 -17.69 6.59
N TYR A 65 -1.00 -17.03 5.61
CA TYR A 65 -0.36 -16.79 4.32
C TYR A 65 0.90 -15.93 4.46
N LEU A 66 0.79 -14.81 5.19
CA LEU A 66 1.93 -13.92 5.48
C LEU A 66 3.00 -14.61 6.31
N CYS A 67 2.60 -15.48 7.26
CA CYS A 67 3.52 -16.26 8.08
C CYS A 67 4.31 -17.26 7.23
N ARG A 68 3.64 -18.04 6.38
CA ARG A 68 4.31 -18.99 5.45
C ARG A 68 5.27 -18.27 4.51
N GLY A 69 4.90 -17.05 4.09
CA GLY A 69 5.75 -16.19 3.28
C GLY A 69 6.89 -15.51 4.06
N GLY A 70 6.98 -15.68 5.39
CA GLY A 70 7.99 -15.06 6.24
C GLY A 70 7.81 -13.54 6.44
N ARG A 71 6.61 -13.00 6.23
CA ARG A 71 6.31 -11.57 6.37
C ARG A 71 5.75 -11.18 7.72
N VAL A 72 5.22 -12.14 8.47
CA VAL A 72 4.87 -12.00 9.89
C VAL A 72 5.36 -13.20 10.69
N SER A 73 5.56 -13.04 12.00
CA SER A 73 5.98 -14.14 12.86
C SER A 73 4.84 -15.15 13.08
N ALA A 74 5.21 -16.40 13.41
CA ALA A 74 4.23 -17.43 13.76
C ALA A 74 3.37 -17.03 14.97
N THR A 75 3.95 -16.37 15.96
CA THR A 75 3.22 -15.85 17.14
C THR A 75 2.17 -14.81 16.74
N THR A 76 2.48 -13.93 15.80
CA THR A 76 1.52 -12.96 15.27
C THR A 76 0.38 -13.64 14.50
N ALA A 77 0.68 -14.68 13.72
CA ALA A 77 -0.29 -15.42 12.94
C ALA A 77 -1.29 -16.21 13.80
N VAL A 78 -0.81 -16.89 14.85
CA VAL A 78 -1.68 -17.67 15.75
C VAL A 78 -2.75 -16.81 16.44
N VAL A 79 -2.43 -15.59 16.81
CA VAL A 79 -3.38 -14.65 17.43
C VAL A 79 -4.49 -14.23 16.46
N GLY A 80 -4.27 -14.39 15.14
CA GLY A 80 -5.24 -14.04 14.08
C GLY A 80 -6.24 -15.13 13.71
N THR A 81 -6.10 -16.37 14.20
CA THR A 81 -6.91 -17.53 13.78
C THR A 81 -8.30 -17.63 14.43
N ALA A 82 -8.69 -16.66 15.28
CA ALA A 82 -10.04 -16.65 15.85
C ALA A 82 -11.11 -16.44 14.75
N LEU A 83 -12.18 -17.21 14.81
CA LEU A 83 -13.26 -17.25 13.82
C LEU A 83 -13.77 -15.84 13.45
N LYS A 84 -13.72 -15.51 12.16
CA LYS A 84 -14.18 -14.23 11.58
C LYS A 84 -13.36 -12.98 12.00
N ILE A 85 -12.20 -13.14 12.58
CA ILE A 85 -11.31 -11.98 12.84
C ILE A 85 -10.52 -11.65 11.58
N LYS A 86 -10.63 -10.40 11.14
CA LYS A 86 -9.93 -9.84 9.97
C LYS A 86 -8.85 -8.88 10.43
N PRO A 87 -7.59 -9.23 10.28
CA PRO A 87 -6.50 -8.31 10.61
C PRO A 87 -6.46 -7.13 9.64
N ILE A 88 -6.17 -5.94 10.17
CA ILE A 88 -5.81 -4.76 9.39
C ILE A 88 -4.33 -4.51 9.58
N LEU A 89 -3.65 -4.36 8.45
CA LEU A 89 -2.21 -4.18 8.41
C LEU A 89 -1.84 -2.89 7.67
N THR A 90 -0.61 -2.47 7.93
CA THR A 90 0.07 -1.40 7.18
C THR A 90 1.51 -1.81 6.89
N ILE A 91 2.21 -1.00 6.09
CA ILE A 91 3.66 -1.01 5.97
C ILE A 91 4.18 0.18 6.77
N ASP A 92 5.09 -0.07 7.71
CA ASP A 92 5.67 0.99 8.54
C ASP A 92 6.71 1.85 7.80
N SER A 93 7.22 2.87 8.48
CA SER A 93 8.22 3.81 7.93
C SER A 93 9.55 3.15 7.56
N THR A 94 9.79 1.90 7.97
CA THR A 94 10.96 1.09 7.62
C THR A 94 10.71 0.06 6.52
N GLY A 95 9.50 0.02 5.95
CA GLY A 95 9.09 -0.93 4.92
C GLY A 95 8.63 -2.30 5.44
N LYS A 96 8.37 -2.44 6.76
CA LYS A 96 7.94 -3.71 7.37
C LYS A 96 6.43 -3.75 7.59
N LEU A 97 5.87 -4.96 7.51
CA LEU A 97 4.46 -5.18 7.80
C LEU A 97 4.16 -5.06 9.30
N GLN A 98 3.13 -4.30 9.63
CA GLN A 98 2.60 -4.17 10.99
C GLN A 98 1.12 -4.52 11.00
N THR A 99 0.70 -5.38 11.94
CA THR A 99 -0.73 -5.58 12.25
C THR A 99 -1.14 -4.52 13.25
N ILE A 100 -2.04 -3.63 12.83
CA ILE A 100 -2.41 -2.45 13.62
C ILE A 100 -3.79 -2.56 14.28
N ASP A 101 -4.65 -3.42 13.75
CA ASP A 101 -6.01 -3.58 14.24
C ASP A 101 -6.56 -4.97 13.89
N LYS A 102 -7.68 -5.34 14.52
CA LYS A 102 -8.41 -6.57 14.26
C LYS A 102 -9.91 -6.27 14.31
N LYS A 103 -10.59 -6.50 13.20
CA LYS A 103 -12.03 -6.29 13.09
C LYS A 103 -12.77 -7.62 12.98
N ARG A 104 -14.03 -7.67 13.40
CA ARG A 104 -14.85 -8.88 13.30
C ARG A 104 -15.75 -8.83 12.07
N GLY A 105 -15.43 -9.68 11.08
CA GLY A 105 -16.15 -9.78 9.81
C GLY A 105 -15.77 -8.73 8.80
N ASP A 106 -16.10 -9.00 7.53
CA ASP A 106 -15.64 -8.22 6.37
C ASP A 106 -16.17 -6.78 6.36
N LYS A 107 -17.43 -6.59 6.77
CA LYS A 107 -18.01 -5.24 6.86
C LYS A 107 -17.25 -4.34 7.82
N GLN A 108 -16.90 -4.84 9.00
CA GLN A 108 -16.14 -4.06 9.98
C GLN A 108 -14.67 -3.85 9.54
N ALA A 109 -14.10 -4.84 8.87
CA ALA A 109 -12.75 -4.69 8.30
C ALA A 109 -12.71 -3.61 7.21
N MET A 110 -13.71 -3.59 6.30
CA MET A 110 -13.84 -2.53 5.29
C MET A 110 -13.99 -1.14 5.93
N LEU A 111 -14.86 -1.01 6.95
CA LEU A 111 -15.00 0.25 7.68
C LEU A 111 -13.70 0.66 8.36
N GLY A 112 -12.95 -0.29 8.90
CA GLY A 112 -11.63 -0.04 9.47
C GLY A 112 -10.62 0.47 8.44
N LEU A 113 -10.65 0.00 7.19
CA LEU A 113 -9.82 0.54 6.12
C LEU A 113 -10.22 2.00 5.80
N ILE A 114 -11.52 2.30 5.76
CA ILE A 114 -12.02 3.66 5.55
C ILE A 114 -11.59 4.58 6.70
N GLU A 115 -11.71 4.13 7.96
CA GLU A 115 -11.24 4.89 9.13
C GLU A 115 -9.77 5.29 9.00
N ARG A 116 -8.90 4.34 8.58
CA ARG A 116 -7.48 4.63 8.36
C ARG A 116 -7.22 5.56 7.18
N PHE A 117 -8.03 5.44 6.12
CA PHE A 117 -7.98 6.39 5.01
C PHE A 117 -8.29 7.81 5.49
N GLU A 118 -9.39 8.01 6.20
CA GLU A 118 -9.80 9.33 6.73
C GLU A 118 -8.75 9.95 7.66
N GLU A 119 -8.02 9.12 8.43
CA GLU A 119 -6.98 9.58 9.36
C GLU A 119 -5.71 10.08 8.65
N THR A 120 -5.44 9.59 7.44
CA THR A 120 -4.14 9.80 6.77
C THR A 120 -4.24 10.36 5.37
N TYR A 121 -5.45 10.47 4.81
CA TYR A 121 -5.66 11.12 3.51
C TYR A 121 -5.36 12.62 3.62
N ASP A 122 -4.62 13.10 2.65
CA ASP A 122 -4.24 14.50 2.51
C ASP A 122 -4.51 14.91 1.06
N PRO A 123 -5.55 15.72 0.79
CA PRO A 123 -5.91 16.13 -0.57
C PRO A 123 -4.83 16.96 -1.27
N ASP A 124 -3.95 17.63 -0.51
CA ASP A 124 -2.85 18.40 -1.09
C ASP A 124 -1.75 17.49 -1.67
N MET A 125 -1.72 16.21 -1.27
CA MET A 125 -0.79 15.21 -1.79
C MET A 125 -1.32 14.52 -3.06
N GLY A 126 -2.57 14.74 -3.44
CA GLY A 126 -3.22 14.17 -4.62
C GLY A 126 -4.51 13.43 -4.30
N ASN A 127 -5.24 13.06 -5.35
CA ASN A 127 -6.55 12.43 -5.23
C ASN A 127 -6.62 11.01 -5.81
N THR A 128 -5.51 10.45 -6.28
CA THR A 128 -5.49 9.10 -6.83
C THR A 128 -5.35 8.06 -5.72
N VAL A 129 -6.28 7.11 -5.69
CA VAL A 129 -6.31 5.99 -4.74
C VAL A 129 -6.33 4.68 -5.51
N TYR A 130 -5.34 3.83 -5.26
CA TYR A 130 -5.33 2.47 -5.80
C TYR A 130 -5.97 1.51 -4.80
N VAL A 131 -6.99 0.80 -5.28
CA VAL A 131 -7.62 -0.32 -4.55
C VAL A 131 -7.13 -1.61 -5.19
N TYR A 132 -6.32 -2.40 -4.47
CA TYR A 132 -5.94 -3.73 -4.91
C TYR A 132 -6.82 -4.76 -4.23
N CYS A 133 -7.28 -5.73 -5.02
CA CYS A 133 -8.09 -6.84 -4.52
C CYS A 133 -7.56 -8.19 -5.07
N ALA A 134 -7.66 -9.22 -4.24
CA ALA A 134 -7.38 -10.59 -4.63
C ALA A 134 -8.69 -11.38 -4.59
N ASP A 135 -9.29 -11.64 -5.76
CA ASP A 135 -10.53 -12.40 -5.93
C ASP A 135 -11.77 -11.85 -5.17
N CYS A 136 -11.79 -10.52 -4.92
CA CYS A 136 -12.89 -9.84 -4.19
C CYS A 136 -13.28 -8.51 -4.85
N ARG A 137 -13.46 -8.50 -6.17
CA ARG A 137 -13.72 -7.27 -6.92
C ARG A 137 -15.01 -6.55 -6.51
N ASP A 138 -16.06 -7.26 -6.22
CA ASP A 138 -17.35 -6.73 -5.75
C ASP A 138 -17.20 -5.98 -4.40
N VAL A 139 -16.35 -6.50 -3.51
CA VAL A 139 -16.00 -5.85 -2.25
C VAL A 139 -15.19 -4.57 -2.50
N ALA A 140 -14.28 -4.60 -3.48
CA ALA A 140 -13.50 -3.43 -3.89
C ALA A 140 -14.38 -2.32 -4.49
N GLU A 141 -15.37 -2.67 -5.31
CA GLU A 141 -16.36 -1.71 -5.86
C GLU A 141 -17.22 -1.10 -4.74
N THR A 142 -17.59 -1.91 -3.74
CA THR A 142 -18.32 -1.41 -2.55
C THR A 142 -17.47 -0.43 -1.75
N LEU A 143 -16.18 -0.73 -1.55
CA LEU A 143 -15.24 0.16 -0.88
C LEU A 143 -15.09 1.49 -1.66
N LYS A 144 -14.92 1.41 -2.98
CA LYS A 144 -14.86 2.58 -3.88
C LYS A 144 -16.09 3.45 -3.72
N SER A 145 -17.30 2.87 -3.79
CA SER A 145 -18.55 3.62 -3.67
C SER A 145 -18.61 4.38 -2.33
N LYS A 146 -18.23 3.73 -1.23
CA LYS A 146 -18.21 4.36 0.10
C LYS A 146 -17.22 5.51 0.25
N LEU A 147 -16.06 5.40 -0.39
CA LEU A 147 -15.08 6.49 -0.40
C LEU A 147 -15.60 7.68 -1.23
N LEU A 148 -16.21 7.42 -2.39
CA LEU A 148 -16.77 8.46 -3.24
C LEU A 148 -17.99 9.17 -2.64
N GLU A 149 -18.74 8.54 -1.72
CA GLU A 149 -19.82 9.20 -0.96
C GLU A 149 -19.30 10.40 -0.15
N LYS A 150 -18.07 10.32 0.37
CA LYS A 150 -17.44 11.37 1.18
C LYS A 150 -16.46 12.24 0.40
N HIS A 151 -15.78 11.65 -0.56
CA HIS A 151 -14.72 12.27 -1.36
C HIS A 151 -15.02 12.07 -2.85
N PRO A 152 -15.98 12.82 -3.43
CA PRO A 152 -16.43 12.61 -4.81
C PRO A 152 -15.35 12.89 -5.87
N ASP A 153 -14.31 13.65 -5.53
CA ASP A 153 -13.21 14.02 -6.42
C ASP A 153 -12.07 13.00 -6.46
N LEU A 154 -12.17 11.88 -5.74
CA LEU A 154 -11.14 10.84 -5.78
C LEU A 154 -11.12 10.11 -7.12
N ASP A 155 -9.92 9.96 -7.69
CA ASP A 155 -9.66 9.05 -8.82
C ASP A 155 -9.31 7.66 -8.29
N ILE A 156 -10.33 6.80 -8.14
CA ILE A 156 -10.15 5.45 -7.56
C ILE A 156 -9.96 4.42 -8.66
N LYS A 157 -8.78 3.81 -8.68
CA LYS A 157 -8.37 2.76 -9.63
C LYS A 157 -8.38 1.39 -8.96
N ILE A 158 -9.32 0.53 -9.36
CA ILE A 158 -9.38 -0.86 -8.87
C ILE A 158 -8.52 -1.75 -9.75
N THR A 159 -7.57 -2.45 -9.11
CA THR A 159 -6.60 -3.31 -9.78
C THR A 159 -6.54 -4.68 -9.09
N MET A 160 -6.41 -5.74 -9.89
CA MET A 160 -6.15 -7.08 -9.35
C MET A 160 -4.73 -7.15 -8.77
N LEU A 161 -4.61 -7.78 -7.61
CA LEU A 161 -3.32 -8.02 -6.98
C LEU A 161 -2.49 -9.01 -7.82
N SER A 162 -1.18 -8.75 -7.95
CA SER A 162 -0.30 -9.66 -8.67
C SER A 162 -0.19 -11.03 -7.96
N PRO A 163 0.02 -12.14 -8.71
CA PRO A 163 0.16 -13.47 -8.12
C PRO A 163 1.29 -13.57 -7.08
N ILE A 164 2.37 -12.80 -7.26
CA ILE A 164 3.51 -12.77 -6.33
C ILE A 164 3.06 -12.29 -4.96
N ILE A 165 2.33 -11.19 -4.90
CA ILE A 165 1.82 -10.65 -3.63
C ILE A 165 0.67 -11.51 -3.11
N GLY A 166 -0.21 -12.00 -4.00
CA GLY A 166 -1.31 -12.89 -3.66
C GLY A 166 -0.87 -14.18 -2.98
N ALA A 167 0.27 -14.76 -3.38
CA ALA A 167 0.85 -15.92 -2.73
C ALA A 167 1.22 -15.67 -1.24
N HIS A 168 1.53 -14.43 -0.88
CA HIS A 168 1.83 -14.05 0.50
C HIS A 168 0.60 -13.59 1.31
N THR A 169 -0.39 -12.99 0.66
CA THR A 169 -1.55 -12.40 1.35
C THR A 169 -2.77 -13.32 1.37
N GLY A 170 -2.82 -14.27 0.45
CA GLY A 170 -3.97 -15.15 0.25
C GLY A 170 -5.11 -14.46 -0.52
N PRO A 171 -6.23 -15.19 -0.72
CA PRO A 171 -7.44 -14.66 -1.33
C PRO A 171 -8.11 -13.61 -0.44
N ASP A 172 -9.08 -12.90 -1.00
CA ASP A 172 -9.90 -11.88 -0.31
C ASP A 172 -9.11 -10.72 0.34
N MET A 173 -7.84 -10.56 -0.06
CA MET A 173 -7.07 -9.38 0.31
C MET A 173 -7.67 -8.13 -0.34
N LEU A 174 -7.81 -7.07 0.44
CA LEU A 174 -8.29 -5.77 -0.02
C LEU A 174 -7.40 -4.68 0.54
N SER A 175 -6.95 -3.74 -0.29
CA SER A 175 -6.07 -2.66 0.15
C SER A 175 -6.41 -1.32 -0.45
N LEU A 176 -5.99 -0.26 0.27
CA LEU A 176 -5.93 1.12 -0.16
C LEU A 176 -4.46 1.56 -0.19
N ILE A 177 -4.02 2.14 -1.32
CA ILE A 177 -2.66 2.67 -1.49
C ILE A 177 -2.77 4.05 -2.15
N TYR A 178 -2.20 5.08 -1.52
CA TYR A 178 -2.34 6.47 -1.95
C TYR A 178 -1.28 7.37 -1.31
N TYR A 179 -1.09 8.56 -1.84
CA TYR A 179 -0.36 9.62 -1.15
C TYR A 179 -1.20 10.24 -0.03
N GLY A 180 -0.58 10.53 1.12
CA GLY A 180 -1.21 11.16 2.26
C GLY A 180 -0.19 11.65 3.28
N SER A 181 -0.61 11.81 4.53
CA SER A 181 0.28 12.18 5.62
C SER A 181 1.41 11.14 5.80
N LYS A 182 2.55 11.55 6.37
CA LYS A 182 3.67 10.63 6.63
C LYS A 182 3.24 9.48 7.53
N ARG A 183 3.68 8.26 7.19
CA ARG A 183 3.44 7.06 7.99
C ARG A 183 3.91 7.25 9.43
N LYS A 184 3.07 6.87 10.38
CA LYS A 184 3.29 7.05 11.83
C LYS A 184 3.91 5.82 12.50
N TYR A 185 3.90 4.65 11.83
CA TYR A 185 4.38 3.37 12.36
C TYR A 185 5.80 3.09 11.90
#